data_be061d0d72754ef471d556cbef64b179
#
_entry.id   be061d0d72754ef471d556cbef64b179
#
_cell.length_a   1.000
_cell.length_b   1.000
_cell.length_c   1.000
_cell.angle_alpha   90.00
_cell.angle_beta   90.00
_cell.angle_gamma   90.00
#
_symmetry.space_group_name_H-M   'P 1'
#
loop_
_entity.id
_entity.type
_entity.pdbx_description
1 polymer ?
#
loop_
_entity_poly.entity_id
_entity_poly.type
_entity_poly.pdbx_seq_one_letter_code
_entity_poly.pdbx_strand_id
1 'polypeptide(L)'
;PCRNVVTKPVQKPQPPMWMACTNRATIKVAASIGVGALAFSFVDPEEARAWAEIYYDIIKSDACVPIGHAVNANMAMVSNFSVHQDQAEAIRRGQEGFEFFSYAVNALVAHDALPGRSTLFEDFQKSRARSDEEIIAATKAAARNANGIGTPDDIRQHIEGFRDAGVDQVIFLQQAGRNRHEHICASLELFAAEVMGEFKAEVAEREAKKAAELAPWIEAAMARKPWMQPLPDDQIPV
;
A
#
# COMPACT_ATOMS: atom_id res chain seq x y z
N PRO A 1 0.98 26.48 20.61
CA PRO A 1 0.61 27.67 19.85
C PRO A 1 0.30 27.32 18.39
N CYS A 2 -0.71 27.94 17.83
CA CYS A 2 -1.02 27.80 16.41
C CYS A 2 0.12 28.34 15.56
N ARG A 3 0.37 27.70 14.43
CA ARG A 3 1.40 28.10 13.47
C ARG A 3 0.78 28.29 12.10
N ASN A 4 1.16 29.33 11.42
CA ASN A 4 0.79 29.50 10.02
C ASN A 4 1.69 28.63 9.15
N VAL A 5 1.09 27.64 8.46
CA VAL A 5 1.81 26.86 7.46
C VAL A 5 1.83 27.69 6.18
N VAL A 6 3.02 28.18 5.83
CA VAL A 6 3.21 29.16 4.74
C VAL A 6 2.85 28.57 3.38
N THR A 7 3.20 27.32 3.12
CA THR A 7 2.84 26.65 1.87
C THR A 7 1.42 26.12 1.95
N LYS A 8 0.53 26.64 1.15
CA LYS A 8 -0.86 26.18 1.05
C LYS A 8 -1.06 25.31 -0.19
N PRO A 9 -1.90 24.27 -0.14
CA PRO A 9 -2.18 23.46 -1.31
C PRO A 9 -2.87 24.29 -2.41
N VAL A 10 -2.42 24.09 -3.65
CA VAL A 10 -3.03 24.69 -4.84
C VAL A 10 -4.39 24.05 -5.11
N GLN A 11 -4.46 22.72 -4.98
CA GLN A 11 -5.70 21.96 -5.15
C GLN A 11 -6.70 22.28 -4.03
N LYS A 12 -7.98 22.50 -4.43
CA LYS A 12 -9.10 22.71 -3.50
C LYS A 12 -10.18 21.63 -3.75
N PRO A 13 -10.69 21.00 -2.68
CA PRO A 13 -10.38 21.20 -1.26
C PRO A 13 -8.89 20.90 -0.93
N GLN A 14 -8.41 19.75 -0.81
CA GLN A 14 -7.01 19.35 -0.68
C GLN A 14 -6.77 18.08 -1.50
N PRO A 15 -5.52 17.70 -1.79
CA PRO A 15 -5.22 16.38 -2.34
C PRO A 15 -5.77 15.26 -1.45
N PRO A 16 -6.17 14.13 -2.01
CA PRO A 16 -6.54 12.95 -1.23
C PRO A 16 -5.43 12.57 -0.24
N MET A 17 -5.80 12.45 1.03
CA MET A 17 -4.86 12.10 2.08
C MET A 17 -4.81 10.59 2.27
N TRP A 18 -3.62 10.07 2.54
CA TRP A 18 -3.36 8.66 2.81
C TRP A 18 -2.55 8.51 4.09
N MET A 19 -2.79 7.43 4.81
CA MET A 19 -2.02 7.04 6.00
C MET A 19 -1.35 5.69 5.76
N ALA A 20 -0.04 5.63 5.98
CA ALA A 20 0.68 4.36 5.96
C ALA A 20 0.25 3.48 7.14
N CYS A 21 -0.15 2.25 6.85
CA CYS A 21 -0.68 1.30 7.81
C CYS A 21 0.12 -0.01 7.75
N THR A 22 0.61 -0.47 8.89
CA THR A 22 1.39 -1.71 9.00
C THR A 22 0.66 -2.82 9.76
N ASN A 23 -0.51 -2.51 10.32
CA ASN A 23 -1.31 -3.45 11.12
C ASN A 23 -2.78 -3.00 11.20
N ARG A 24 -3.64 -3.86 11.72
CA ARG A 24 -5.09 -3.60 11.87
C ARG A 24 -5.40 -2.35 12.73
N ALA A 25 -4.56 -2.02 13.71
CA ALA A 25 -4.80 -0.85 14.55
C ALA A 25 -4.64 0.46 13.77
N THR A 26 -3.63 0.56 12.92
CA THR A 26 -3.42 1.74 12.07
C THR A 26 -4.47 1.85 10.95
N ILE A 27 -4.98 0.73 10.43
CA ILE A 27 -6.15 0.71 9.51
C ILE A 27 -7.37 1.35 10.18
N LYS A 28 -7.66 0.97 11.45
CA LYS A 28 -8.77 1.58 12.21
C LYS A 28 -8.60 3.08 12.37
N VAL A 29 -7.39 3.54 12.65
CA VAL A 29 -7.10 4.97 12.77
C VAL A 29 -7.34 5.68 11.44
N ALA A 30 -6.81 5.18 10.31
CA ALA A 30 -7.02 5.75 8.99
C ALA A 30 -8.52 5.90 8.67
N ALA A 31 -9.31 4.84 8.88
CA ALA A 31 -10.75 4.87 8.68
C ALA A 31 -11.46 5.88 9.60
N SER A 32 -11.10 5.92 10.88
CA SER A 32 -11.76 6.81 11.85
C SER A 32 -11.55 8.29 11.56
N ILE A 33 -10.47 8.65 10.88
CA ILE A 33 -10.16 10.03 10.48
C ILE A 33 -10.47 10.32 9.00
N GLY A 34 -11.08 9.38 8.28
CA GLY A 34 -11.56 9.56 6.91
C GLY A 34 -10.46 9.71 5.85
N VAL A 35 -9.29 9.11 6.06
CA VAL A 35 -8.18 9.10 5.10
C VAL A 35 -7.99 7.73 4.48
N GLY A 36 -7.41 7.67 3.29
CA GLY A 36 -7.09 6.40 2.64
C GLY A 36 -6.08 5.58 3.45
N ALA A 37 -6.28 4.28 3.51
CA ALA A 37 -5.36 3.35 4.15
C ALA A 37 -4.38 2.81 3.13
N LEU A 38 -3.10 3.16 3.27
CA LEU A 38 -2.00 2.60 2.50
C LEU A 38 -1.36 1.48 3.32
N ALA A 39 -1.79 0.26 3.08
CA ALA A 39 -1.29 -0.90 3.80
C ALA A 39 0.11 -1.29 3.31
N PHE A 40 1.10 -0.96 4.10
CA PHE A 40 2.49 -1.32 3.87
C PHE A 40 2.83 -2.62 4.61
N SER A 41 2.15 -3.69 4.18
CA SER A 41 2.35 -5.03 4.71
C SER A 41 2.06 -6.04 3.59
N PHE A 42 2.95 -7.00 3.43
CA PHE A 42 2.82 -8.05 2.41
C PHE A 42 1.94 -9.16 2.97
N VAL A 43 0.63 -8.91 2.97
CA VAL A 43 -0.37 -9.86 3.45
C VAL A 43 -1.02 -10.58 2.26
N ASP A 44 -1.55 -11.77 2.54
CA ASP A 44 -2.36 -12.50 1.55
C ASP A 44 -3.76 -11.87 1.38
N PRO A 45 -4.51 -12.30 0.36
CA PRO A 45 -5.86 -11.77 0.13
C PRO A 45 -6.86 -12.03 1.27
N GLU A 46 -6.68 -13.09 2.07
CA GLU A 46 -7.56 -13.38 3.21
C GLU A 46 -7.37 -12.34 4.33
N GLU A 47 -6.13 -12.06 4.70
CA GLU A 47 -5.83 -11.01 5.67
C GLU A 47 -6.19 -9.62 5.12
N ALA A 48 -5.99 -9.37 3.81
CA ALA A 48 -6.38 -8.13 3.15
C ALA A 48 -7.90 -7.92 3.24
N ARG A 49 -8.71 -8.98 3.09
CA ARG A 49 -10.16 -8.93 3.28
C ARG A 49 -10.54 -8.48 4.68
N ALA A 50 -9.93 -9.08 5.70
CA ALA A 50 -10.19 -8.70 7.09
C ALA A 50 -9.84 -7.21 7.35
N TRP A 51 -8.79 -6.71 6.71
CA TRP A 51 -8.43 -5.29 6.82
C TRP A 51 -9.41 -4.38 6.08
N ALA A 52 -9.86 -4.78 4.89
CA ALA A 52 -10.85 -4.04 4.12
C ALA A 52 -12.20 -3.97 4.85
N GLU A 53 -12.67 -5.07 5.41
CA GLU A 53 -13.88 -5.12 6.24
C GLU A 53 -13.78 -4.15 7.41
N ILE A 54 -12.71 -4.21 8.20
CA ILE A 54 -12.48 -3.28 9.32
C ILE A 54 -12.49 -1.83 8.85
N TYR A 55 -11.84 -1.52 7.75
CA TYR A 55 -11.74 -0.17 7.20
C TYR A 55 -13.12 0.36 6.80
N TYR A 56 -13.85 -0.38 5.97
CA TYR A 56 -15.13 0.06 5.45
C TYR A 56 -16.25 0.03 6.48
N ASP A 57 -16.21 -0.87 7.47
CA ASP A 57 -17.16 -0.86 8.59
C ASP A 57 -17.04 0.43 9.39
N ILE A 58 -15.83 0.94 9.62
CA ILE A 58 -15.61 2.20 10.31
C ILE A 58 -16.04 3.39 9.45
N ILE A 59 -15.69 3.40 8.15
CA ILE A 59 -16.14 4.45 7.21
C ILE A 59 -17.68 4.53 7.21
N LYS A 60 -18.37 3.38 7.27
CA LYS A 60 -19.84 3.26 7.30
C LYS A 60 -20.44 3.33 8.71
N SER A 61 -19.79 4.05 9.63
CA SER A 61 -20.24 4.18 11.02
C SER A 61 -20.08 5.60 11.57
N ASP A 62 -20.59 5.82 12.78
CA ASP A 62 -20.42 7.08 13.50
C ASP A 62 -18.99 7.29 14.03
N ALA A 63 -18.14 6.28 13.97
CA ALA A 63 -16.74 6.37 14.38
C ALA A 63 -15.87 7.14 13.37
N CYS A 64 -16.35 7.33 12.12
CA CYS A 64 -15.65 8.12 11.12
C CYS A 64 -15.92 9.62 11.34
N VAL A 65 -14.89 10.37 11.75
CA VAL A 65 -14.90 11.83 11.87
C VAL A 65 -13.73 12.41 11.07
N PRO A 66 -13.96 12.88 9.83
CA PRO A 66 -12.89 13.26 8.91
C PRO A 66 -12.05 14.45 9.41
N ILE A 67 -10.73 14.34 9.27
CA ILE A 67 -9.82 15.47 9.57
C ILE A 67 -9.69 16.46 8.40
N GLY A 68 -9.91 16.00 7.17
CA GLY A 68 -9.79 16.79 5.94
C GLY A 68 -11.09 17.42 5.48
N HIS A 69 -11.06 18.12 4.35
CA HIS A 69 -12.23 18.68 3.68
C HIS A 69 -12.97 17.67 2.78
N ALA A 70 -12.49 16.46 2.70
CA ALA A 70 -13.09 15.34 2.01
C ALA A 70 -12.65 14.03 2.65
N VAL A 71 -13.47 12.99 2.53
CA VAL A 71 -13.10 11.62 2.88
C VAL A 71 -12.42 10.99 1.68
N ASN A 72 -11.29 10.33 1.90
CA ASN A 72 -10.66 9.44 0.92
C ASN A 72 -10.93 7.99 1.33
N ALA A 73 -12.08 7.45 0.93
CA ALA A 73 -12.49 6.09 1.27
C ALA A 73 -11.87 5.08 0.30
N ASN A 74 -10.55 4.91 0.39
CA ASN A 74 -9.80 3.99 -0.45
C ASN A 74 -8.80 3.19 0.40
N MET A 75 -8.61 1.94 0.02
CA MET A 75 -7.61 1.05 0.59
C MET A 75 -6.64 0.57 -0.48
N ALA A 76 -5.35 0.80 -0.25
CA ALA A 76 -4.28 0.34 -1.12
C ALA A 76 -3.40 -0.69 -0.41
N MET A 77 -3.00 -1.74 -1.13
CA MET A 77 -2.06 -2.76 -0.67
C MET A 77 -0.75 -2.67 -1.44
N VAL A 78 0.36 -2.77 -0.74
CA VAL A 78 1.69 -2.90 -1.36
C VAL A 78 1.95 -4.37 -1.66
N SER A 79 2.46 -4.64 -2.85
CA SER A 79 2.87 -5.96 -3.29
C SER A 79 4.25 -5.90 -3.96
N ASN A 80 4.99 -7.00 -3.93
CA ASN A 80 6.13 -7.21 -4.80
C ASN A 80 5.66 -7.36 -6.26
N PHE A 81 6.59 -7.25 -7.20
CA PHE A 81 6.24 -7.40 -8.61
C PHE A 81 7.43 -7.79 -9.48
N SER A 82 7.25 -8.85 -10.26
CA SER A 82 8.10 -9.20 -11.39
C SER A 82 7.32 -10.12 -12.34
N VAL A 83 7.12 -9.71 -13.59
CA VAL A 83 6.35 -10.46 -14.58
C VAL A 83 7.23 -10.89 -15.73
N HIS A 84 7.11 -12.15 -16.10
CA HIS A 84 7.74 -12.72 -17.28
C HIS A 84 6.90 -13.89 -17.81
N GLN A 85 6.99 -14.18 -19.12
CA GLN A 85 6.28 -15.33 -19.72
C GLN A 85 6.74 -16.68 -19.13
N ASP A 86 8.00 -16.76 -18.77
CA ASP A 86 8.59 -17.90 -18.07
C ASP A 86 8.64 -17.62 -16.55
N GLN A 87 7.99 -18.49 -15.75
CA GLN A 87 7.89 -18.35 -14.30
C GLN A 87 9.25 -18.38 -13.60
N ALA A 88 10.16 -19.26 -14.03
CA ALA A 88 11.48 -19.37 -13.43
C ALA A 88 12.29 -18.09 -13.66
N GLU A 89 12.12 -17.47 -14.82
CA GLU A 89 12.76 -16.20 -15.15
C GLU A 89 12.14 -15.03 -14.36
N ALA A 90 10.83 -15.00 -14.15
CA ALA A 90 10.18 -14.01 -13.29
C ALA A 90 10.73 -14.08 -11.86
N ILE A 91 10.84 -15.27 -11.31
CA ILE A 91 11.43 -15.53 -9.99
C ILE A 91 12.89 -15.10 -9.94
N ARG A 92 13.68 -15.49 -10.93
CA ARG A 92 15.09 -15.10 -11.01
C ARG A 92 15.32 -13.59 -11.03
N ARG A 93 14.43 -12.85 -11.67
CA ARG A 93 14.51 -11.38 -11.81
C ARG A 93 14.02 -10.62 -10.58
N GLY A 94 13.01 -11.11 -9.89
CA GLY A 94 12.30 -10.36 -8.85
C GLY A 94 12.55 -10.80 -7.42
N GLN A 95 12.78 -12.10 -7.19
CA GLN A 95 12.75 -12.65 -5.83
C GLN A 95 13.90 -12.14 -4.95
N GLU A 96 15.14 -12.09 -5.45
CA GLU A 96 16.28 -11.62 -4.66
C GLU A 96 16.09 -10.16 -4.20
N GLY A 97 15.56 -9.30 -5.08
CA GLY A 97 15.26 -7.91 -4.74
C GLY A 97 14.20 -7.79 -3.66
N PHE A 98 13.15 -8.58 -3.75
CA PHE A 98 12.10 -8.61 -2.75
C PHE A 98 12.57 -9.17 -1.39
N GLU A 99 13.35 -10.25 -1.40
CA GLU A 99 13.98 -10.80 -0.19
C GLU A 99 14.88 -9.75 0.47
N PHE A 100 15.70 -9.06 -0.32
CA PHE A 100 16.53 -7.97 0.19
C PHE A 100 15.70 -6.84 0.78
N PHE A 101 14.62 -6.42 0.11
CA PHE A 101 13.73 -5.38 0.63
C PHE A 101 13.15 -5.77 2.00
N SER A 102 12.65 -6.99 2.11
CA SER A 102 12.09 -7.51 3.37
C SER A 102 13.16 -7.58 4.48
N TYR A 103 14.36 -8.03 4.14
CA TYR A 103 15.49 -8.04 5.06
C TYR A 103 15.85 -6.62 5.52
N ALA A 104 15.96 -5.67 4.59
CA ALA A 104 16.32 -4.29 4.89
C ALA A 104 15.30 -3.58 5.78
N VAL A 105 13.99 -3.77 5.52
CA VAL A 105 12.93 -3.22 6.34
C VAL A 105 12.99 -3.78 7.76
N ASN A 106 13.16 -5.09 7.90
CA ASN A 106 13.26 -5.73 9.21
C ASN A 106 14.50 -5.26 9.97
N ALA A 107 15.65 -5.17 9.32
CA ALA A 107 16.89 -4.68 9.93
C ALA A 107 16.77 -3.21 10.40
N LEU A 108 16.11 -2.36 9.61
CA LEU A 108 15.87 -0.97 9.97
C LEU A 108 14.88 -0.82 11.15
N VAL A 109 13.82 -1.66 11.18
CA VAL A 109 12.82 -1.64 12.26
C VAL A 109 13.41 -2.16 13.58
N ALA A 110 14.26 -3.20 13.51
CA ALA A 110 14.95 -3.74 14.67
C ALA A 110 16.11 -2.88 15.14
N HIS A 111 16.43 -1.77 14.46
CA HIS A 111 17.60 -0.91 14.72
C HIS A 111 18.96 -1.62 14.60
N ASP A 112 19.01 -2.75 13.94
CA ASP A 112 20.25 -3.50 13.70
C ASP A 112 21.09 -2.90 12.56
N ALA A 113 20.50 -2.01 11.75
CA ALA A 113 21.19 -1.31 10.67
C ALA A 113 21.34 0.18 10.97
N LEU A 114 22.54 0.71 10.75
CA LEU A 114 22.81 2.14 10.85
C LEU A 114 22.48 2.82 9.52
N PRO A 115 21.57 3.82 9.48
CA PRO A 115 21.26 4.55 8.27
C PRO A 115 22.51 5.15 7.60
N GLY A 116 22.58 5.07 6.27
CA GLY A 116 23.69 5.62 5.48
C GLY A 116 24.93 4.75 5.38
N ARG A 117 24.94 3.52 5.94
CA ARG A 117 26.01 2.54 5.74
C ARG A 117 25.65 1.55 4.65
N SER A 118 26.56 1.29 3.73
CA SER A 118 26.34 0.47 2.53
C SER A 118 26.51 -1.04 2.72
N THR A 119 26.71 -1.52 3.95
CA THR A 119 26.94 -2.95 4.24
C THR A 119 25.68 -3.82 4.24
N LEU A 120 24.50 -3.21 4.20
CA LEU A 120 23.22 -3.91 4.35
C LEU A 120 23.00 -5.01 3.31
N PHE A 121 23.39 -4.78 2.05
CA PHE A 121 23.26 -5.80 1.02
C PHE A 121 24.30 -6.95 1.17
N GLU A 122 25.49 -6.63 1.62
CA GLU A 122 26.54 -7.62 1.91
C GLU A 122 26.14 -8.50 3.10
N ASP A 123 25.52 -7.92 4.12
CA ASP A 123 25.01 -8.63 5.29
C ASP A 123 23.84 -9.54 4.91
N PHE A 124 22.96 -9.07 4.01
CA PHE A 124 21.92 -9.88 3.41
C PHE A 124 22.50 -11.08 2.63
N GLN A 125 23.52 -10.86 1.81
CA GLN A 125 24.18 -11.97 1.08
C GLN A 125 24.81 -12.98 2.03
N LYS A 126 25.42 -12.53 3.11
CA LYS A 126 25.97 -13.41 4.16
C LYS A 126 24.86 -14.19 4.88
N SER A 127 23.70 -13.55 5.16
CA SER A 127 22.57 -14.23 5.78
C SER A 127 22.00 -15.33 4.88
N ARG A 128 21.94 -15.12 3.56
CA ARG A 128 21.51 -16.14 2.60
C ARG A 128 22.50 -17.31 2.49
N ALA A 129 23.78 -17.06 2.70
CA ALA A 129 24.81 -18.10 2.66
C ALA A 129 24.83 -18.98 3.93
N ARG A 130 24.21 -18.52 5.01
CA ARG A 130 24.00 -19.33 6.21
C ARG A 130 22.78 -20.23 5.97
N SER A 131 22.98 -21.54 6.09
CA SER A 131 21.92 -22.54 5.95
C SER A 131 21.06 -22.64 7.21
N ASP A 132 20.56 -21.52 7.72
CA ASP A 132 19.62 -21.52 8.83
C ASP A 132 18.23 -21.86 8.27
N GLU A 133 17.78 -23.08 8.51
CA GLU A 133 16.48 -23.61 8.04
C GLU A 133 15.30 -22.69 8.41
N GLU A 134 15.39 -22.00 9.55
CA GLU A 134 14.35 -21.05 10.01
C GLU A 134 14.29 -19.80 9.14
N ILE A 135 15.43 -19.24 8.72
CA ILE A 135 15.48 -18.06 7.83
C ILE A 135 14.96 -18.43 6.44
N ILE A 136 15.35 -19.61 5.95
CA ILE A 136 14.87 -20.13 4.66
C ILE A 136 13.36 -20.39 4.72
N ALA A 137 12.85 -20.93 5.82
CA ALA A 137 11.43 -21.19 6.00
C ALA A 137 10.62 -19.88 6.10
N ALA A 138 11.10 -18.89 6.86
CA ALA A 138 10.46 -17.57 6.97
C ALA A 138 10.47 -16.82 5.63
N THR A 139 11.59 -16.85 4.91
CA THR A 139 11.71 -16.23 3.58
C THR A 139 10.82 -16.91 2.55
N LYS A 140 10.73 -18.26 2.58
CA LYS A 140 9.80 -19.01 1.72
C LYS A 140 8.35 -18.76 2.09
N ALA A 141 8.02 -18.61 3.36
CA ALA A 141 6.67 -18.26 3.80
C ALA A 141 6.28 -16.84 3.33
N ALA A 142 7.16 -15.87 3.49
CA ALA A 142 6.96 -14.52 2.97
C ALA A 142 6.84 -14.52 1.43
N ALA A 143 7.65 -15.30 0.72
CA ALA A 143 7.58 -15.42 -0.73
C ALA A 143 6.31 -16.14 -1.22
N ARG A 144 5.73 -17.06 -0.44
CA ARG A 144 4.45 -17.71 -0.78
C ARG A 144 3.26 -16.77 -0.66
N ASN A 145 3.33 -15.81 0.25
CA ASN A 145 2.27 -14.82 0.47
C ASN A 145 2.39 -13.62 -0.47
N ALA A 146 3.48 -13.53 -1.22
CA ALA A 146 3.78 -12.39 -2.08
C ALA A 146 3.76 -12.82 -3.56
N ASN A 147 2.57 -13.19 -4.06
CA ASN A 147 2.37 -13.77 -5.40
C ASN A 147 2.42 -12.76 -6.56
N GLY A 148 2.99 -11.57 -6.34
CA GLY A 148 3.23 -10.58 -7.40
C GLY A 148 4.48 -10.88 -8.27
N ILE A 149 5.04 -12.10 -8.19
CA ILE A 149 6.19 -12.55 -9.01
C ILE A 149 5.78 -13.82 -9.75
N GLY A 150 5.69 -13.76 -11.06
CA GLY A 150 5.27 -14.91 -11.87
C GLY A 150 4.94 -14.57 -13.31
N THR A 151 4.14 -15.43 -13.92
CA THR A 151 3.60 -15.25 -15.26
C THR A 151 2.46 -14.20 -15.27
N PRO A 152 2.02 -13.73 -16.43
CA PRO A 152 0.82 -12.87 -16.52
C PRO A 152 -0.41 -13.48 -15.84
N ASP A 153 -0.62 -14.80 -15.91
CA ASP A 153 -1.72 -15.48 -15.25
C ASP A 153 -1.58 -15.49 -13.73
N ASP A 154 -0.39 -15.68 -13.20
CA ASP A 154 -0.13 -15.60 -11.75
C ASP A 154 -0.44 -14.19 -11.23
N ILE A 155 -0.03 -13.15 -11.97
CA ILE A 155 -0.30 -11.76 -11.60
C ILE A 155 -1.79 -11.43 -11.68
N ARG A 156 -2.49 -11.94 -12.69
CA ARG A 156 -3.95 -11.80 -12.81
C ARG A 156 -4.64 -12.35 -11.58
N GLN A 157 -4.36 -13.59 -11.20
CA GLN A 157 -4.93 -14.24 -10.01
C GLN A 157 -4.59 -13.48 -8.73
N HIS A 158 -3.38 -12.96 -8.62
CA HIS A 158 -2.97 -12.15 -7.47
C HIS A 158 -3.78 -10.86 -7.33
N ILE A 159 -3.98 -10.12 -8.42
CA ILE A 159 -4.80 -8.89 -8.42
C ILE A 159 -6.27 -9.23 -8.17
N GLU A 160 -6.80 -10.29 -8.78
CA GLU A 160 -8.16 -10.78 -8.54
C GLU A 160 -8.39 -11.09 -7.06
N GLY A 161 -7.43 -11.75 -6.41
CA GLY A 161 -7.50 -12.03 -4.98
C GLY A 161 -7.66 -10.76 -4.13
N PHE A 162 -6.91 -9.71 -4.43
CA PHE A 162 -7.05 -8.43 -3.74
C PHE A 162 -8.36 -7.70 -4.13
N ARG A 163 -8.74 -7.72 -5.40
CA ARG A 163 -10.02 -7.16 -5.86
C ARG A 163 -11.18 -7.78 -5.08
N ASP A 164 -11.21 -9.10 -5.01
CA ASP A 164 -12.28 -9.86 -4.34
C ASP A 164 -12.22 -9.74 -2.81
N ALA A 165 -11.06 -9.36 -2.27
CA ALA A 165 -10.89 -8.98 -0.87
C ALA A 165 -11.40 -7.56 -0.54
N GLY A 166 -11.81 -6.77 -1.53
CA GLY A 166 -12.31 -5.41 -1.32
C GLY A 166 -11.21 -4.34 -1.31
N VAL A 167 -10.02 -4.67 -1.80
CA VAL A 167 -8.92 -3.71 -1.98
C VAL A 167 -9.18 -2.87 -3.24
N ASP A 168 -8.94 -1.56 -3.16
CA ASP A 168 -9.18 -0.64 -4.27
C ASP A 168 -7.98 -0.49 -5.19
N GLN A 169 -6.78 -0.55 -4.63
CA GLN A 169 -5.55 -0.32 -5.37
C GLN A 169 -4.45 -1.28 -4.93
N VAL A 170 -3.66 -1.75 -5.89
CA VAL A 170 -2.43 -2.48 -5.63
C VAL A 170 -1.25 -1.62 -6.07
N ILE A 171 -0.27 -1.46 -5.18
CA ILE A 171 0.96 -0.71 -5.43
C ILE A 171 2.09 -1.70 -5.57
N PHE A 172 2.62 -1.81 -6.77
CA PHE A 172 3.71 -2.72 -7.08
C PHE A 172 5.08 -2.13 -6.71
N LEU A 173 5.80 -2.83 -5.86
CA LEU A 173 7.18 -2.54 -5.51
C LEU A 173 8.12 -3.29 -6.45
N GLN A 174 8.83 -2.57 -7.30
CA GLN A 174 9.71 -3.16 -8.31
C GLN A 174 11.19 -2.82 -8.09
N GLN A 175 11.47 -1.57 -7.67
CA GLN A 175 12.82 -1.12 -7.41
C GLN A 175 13.27 -1.60 -6.03
N ALA A 176 13.76 -2.83 -5.97
CA ALA A 176 14.22 -3.46 -4.75
C ALA A 176 15.57 -4.15 -4.98
N GLY A 177 16.50 -3.98 -4.05
CA GLY A 177 17.82 -4.58 -4.14
C GLY A 177 18.57 -4.22 -5.42
N ARG A 178 19.01 -5.23 -6.13
CA ARG A 178 19.77 -5.13 -7.40
C ARG A 178 18.91 -5.44 -8.63
N ASN A 179 17.62 -5.26 -8.56
CA ASN A 179 16.75 -5.44 -9.71
C ASN A 179 17.22 -4.55 -10.87
N ARG A 180 17.40 -5.15 -12.04
CA ARG A 180 17.91 -4.46 -13.21
C ARG A 180 16.79 -3.63 -13.85
N HIS A 181 17.13 -2.41 -14.27
CA HIS A 181 16.20 -1.49 -14.90
C HIS A 181 15.48 -2.11 -16.11
N GLU A 182 16.23 -2.82 -16.96
CA GLU A 182 15.70 -3.46 -18.17
C GLU A 182 14.66 -4.54 -17.82
N HIS A 183 14.86 -5.27 -16.72
CA HIS A 183 13.91 -6.28 -16.26
C HIS A 183 12.64 -5.64 -15.69
N ILE A 184 12.78 -4.51 -14.99
CA ILE A 184 11.65 -3.74 -14.47
C ILE A 184 10.81 -3.22 -15.63
N CYS A 185 11.44 -2.59 -16.65
CA CYS A 185 10.74 -2.10 -17.83
C CYS A 185 10.02 -3.23 -18.57
N ALA A 186 10.71 -4.34 -18.83
CA ALA A 186 10.11 -5.51 -19.48
C ALA A 186 8.90 -6.06 -18.72
N SER A 187 8.96 -6.10 -17.38
CA SER A 187 7.83 -6.51 -16.54
C SER A 187 6.65 -5.56 -16.66
N LEU A 188 6.89 -4.24 -16.65
CA LEU A 188 5.84 -3.23 -16.81
C LEU A 188 5.18 -3.30 -18.19
N GLU A 189 5.98 -3.44 -19.25
CA GLU A 189 5.48 -3.57 -20.61
C GLU A 189 4.60 -4.81 -20.77
N LEU A 190 5.06 -5.95 -20.27
CA LEU A 190 4.32 -7.20 -20.31
C LEU A 190 3.02 -7.13 -19.53
N PHE A 191 3.06 -6.58 -18.31
CA PHE A 191 1.86 -6.33 -17.50
C PHE A 191 0.85 -5.42 -18.21
N ALA A 192 1.34 -4.34 -18.79
CA ALA A 192 0.47 -3.39 -19.51
C ALA A 192 -0.19 -4.04 -20.73
N ALA A 193 0.53 -4.90 -21.44
CA ALA A 193 0.03 -5.56 -22.62
C ALA A 193 -0.97 -6.69 -22.35
N GLU A 194 -0.76 -7.47 -21.29
CA GLU A 194 -1.49 -8.74 -21.11
C GLU A 194 -2.43 -8.77 -19.89
N VAL A 195 -2.26 -7.86 -18.93
CA VAL A 195 -3.02 -7.93 -17.66
C VAL A 195 -3.77 -6.64 -17.37
N MET A 196 -3.13 -5.49 -17.47
CA MET A 196 -3.68 -4.23 -16.97
C MET A 196 -5.02 -3.84 -17.63
N GLY A 197 -5.20 -4.19 -18.92
CA GLY A 197 -6.36 -3.76 -19.71
C GLY A 197 -7.69 -4.24 -19.14
N GLU A 198 -7.76 -5.50 -18.69
CA GLU A 198 -8.97 -6.10 -18.14
C GLU A 198 -9.41 -5.44 -16.83
N PHE A 199 -8.46 -5.18 -15.92
CA PHE A 199 -8.77 -4.49 -14.65
C PHE A 199 -9.16 -3.02 -14.88
N LYS A 200 -8.51 -2.33 -15.82
CA LYS A 200 -8.88 -0.95 -16.17
C LYS A 200 -10.30 -0.82 -16.72
N ALA A 201 -10.78 -1.81 -17.44
CA ALA A 201 -12.13 -1.82 -18.00
C ALA A 201 -13.22 -1.77 -16.92
N GLU A 202 -12.98 -2.35 -15.75
CA GLU A 202 -13.92 -2.42 -14.64
C GLU A 202 -13.90 -1.19 -13.71
N VAL A 203 -12.83 -0.36 -13.77
CA VAL A 203 -12.59 0.71 -12.78
C VAL A 203 -13.75 1.69 -12.70
N ALA A 204 -14.24 2.18 -13.82
CA ALA A 204 -15.27 3.22 -13.83
C ALA A 204 -16.59 2.73 -13.18
N GLU A 205 -17.00 1.50 -13.45
CA GLU A 205 -18.22 0.91 -12.88
C GLU A 205 -18.04 0.64 -11.38
N ARG A 206 -16.90 0.08 -10.97
CA ARG A 206 -16.58 -0.20 -9.57
C ARG A 206 -16.54 1.08 -8.75
N GLU A 207 -15.87 2.12 -9.23
CA GLU A 207 -15.79 3.41 -8.56
C GLU A 207 -17.15 4.09 -8.45
N ALA A 208 -17.98 4.03 -9.50
CA ALA A 208 -19.34 4.59 -9.46
C ALA A 208 -20.22 3.85 -8.43
N LYS A 209 -20.15 2.51 -8.38
CA LYS A 209 -20.88 1.70 -7.41
C LYS A 209 -20.44 2.01 -5.99
N LYS A 210 -19.13 2.04 -5.72
CA LYS A 210 -18.56 2.38 -4.42
C LYS A 210 -18.94 3.80 -3.99
N ALA A 211 -18.85 4.78 -4.89
CA ALA A 211 -19.24 6.15 -4.61
C ALA A 211 -20.73 6.25 -4.22
N ALA A 212 -21.62 5.57 -4.94
CA ALA A 212 -23.04 5.56 -4.63
C ALA A 212 -23.32 4.88 -3.26
N GLU A 213 -22.66 3.78 -2.94
CA GLU A 213 -22.79 3.08 -1.67
C GLU A 213 -22.31 3.94 -0.50
N LEU A 214 -21.18 4.61 -0.65
CA LEU A 214 -20.55 5.36 0.44
C LEU A 214 -21.08 6.79 0.60
N ALA A 215 -21.76 7.35 -0.39
CA ALA A 215 -22.23 8.74 -0.37
C ALA A 215 -22.99 9.13 0.92
N PRO A 216 -24.02 8.38 1.39
CA PRO A 216 -24.73 8.75 2.60
C PRO A 216 -23.87 8.71 3.87
N TRP A 217 -22.93 7.79 3.93
CA TRP A 217 -22.00 7.65 5.06
C TRP A 217 -20.96 8.77 5.09
N ILE A 218 -20.44 9.15 3.93
CA ILE A 218 -19.50 10.26 3.79
C ILE A 218 -20.19 11.58 4.14
N GLU A 219 -21.41 11.80 3.67
CA GLU A 219 -22.20 12.99 4.01
C GLU A 219 -22.42 13.08 5.53
N ALA A 220 -22.85 12.01 6.17
CA ALA A 220 -23.04 11.95 7.62
C ALA A 220 -21.71 12.17 8.38
N ALA A 221 -20.61 11.58 7.91
CA ALA A 221 -19.30 11.76 8.51
C ALA A 221 -18.83 13.21 8.41
N MET A 222 -19.02 13.85 7.26
CA MET A 222 -18.67 15.26 7.06
C MET A 222 -19.54 16.21 7.90
N ALA A 223 -20.80 15.85 8.16
CA ALA A 223 -21.68 16.62 9.05
C ALA A 223 -21.24 16.55 10.52
N ARG A 224 -20.62 15.46 10.95
CA ARG A 224 -20.07 15.31 12.32
C ARG A 224 -18.76 16.07 12.53
N LYS A 225 -18.08 16.45 11.45
CA LYS A 225 -16.77 17.10 11.53
C LYS A 225 -16.81 18.43 12.25
N PRO A 226 -16.04 18.64 13.34
CA PRO A 226 -15.84 19.95 13.91
C PRO A 226 -14.90 20.76 13.00
N TRP A 227 -15.43 21.86 12.43
CA TRP A 227 -14.63 22.78 11.65
C TRP A 227 -13.82 23.70 12.55
N MET A 228 -12.53 23.81 12.28
CA MET A 228 -11.69 24.78 12.97
C MET A 228 -12.13 26.20 12.60
N GLN A 229 -12.42 27.01 13.61
CA GLN A 229 -12.74 28.41 13.41
C GLN A 229 -11.47 29.17 13.00
N PRO A 230 -11.55 30.14 12.10
CA PRO A 230 -10.44 31.03 11.82
C PRO A 230 -9.96 31.70 13.13
N LEU A 231 -8.64 31.72 13.33
CA LEU A 231 -8.09 32.50 14.42
C LEU A 231 -8.24 34.00 14.12
N PRO A 232 -8.63 34.82 15.10
CA PRO A 232 -8.51 36.26 14.99
C PRO A 232 -7.08 36.68 14.66
N ASP A 233 -6.92 37.76 13.87
CA ASP A 233 -5.60 38.18 13.38
C ASP A 233 -4.63 38.51 14.52
N ASP A 234 -5.12 38.97 15.67
CA ASP A 234 -4.36 39.27 16.88
C ASP A 234 -3.84 38.00 17.60
N GLN A 235 -4.37 36.84 17.28
CA GLN A 235 -3.93 35.55 17.83
C GLN A 235 -2.99 34.75 16.88
N ILE A 236 -2.77 35.28 15.69
CA ILE A 236 -1.83 34.66 14.75
C ILE A 236 -0.39 35.10 15.14
N PRO A 237 0.48 34.16 15.58
CA PRO A 237 1.85 34.52 15.90
C PRO A 237 2.58 35.03 14.65
N VAL A 238 3.20 36.19 14.74
CA VAL A 238 4.04 36.79 13.69
C VAL A 238 5.44 36.17 13.75
#